data_2d1eac43b62aff06a134a36a0b4cff51
#
_entry.id   2d1eac43b62aff06a134a36a0b4cff51
#
_cell.length_a   1.000
_cell.length_b   1.000
_cell.length_c   1.000
_cell.angle_alpha   90.00
_cell.angle_beta   90.00
_cell.angle_gamma   90.00
#
_symmetry.space_group_name_H-M   'P 1'
#
loop_
_entity.id
_entity.type
_entity.pdbx_description
1 polymer ?
#
loop_
_entity_poly.entity_id
_entity_poly.type
_entity_poly.pdbx_seq_one_letter_code
_entity_poly.pdbx_strand_id
1 'polypeptide(L)'
;MKQIRDDAMKIGLKAIETVLPENAVRAALQGREFTARLSGGGEIILVAIGKAAWRMAKAASETLGEKLSGGTVVTKYGHSMGPIEGLEIFEAGHPFPDGNTLTATARALEKVKNLSEKDTVLFLVSGGGSALFEKPRDGVTLEDLVSVTDQLLACGADIVE
;
A
#
# COMPACT_ATOMS: atom_id res chain seq x y z
N MET A 1 0.29 21.75 -36.85
CA MET A 1 0.22 22.05 -35.37
C MET A 1 -0.77 21.19 -34.65
N LYS A 2 -2.00 20.94 -35.16
CA LYS A 2 -2.98 20.05 -34.49
C LYS A 2 -2.44 18.63 -34.29
N GLN A 3 -1.87 18.03 -35.34
CA GLN A 3 -1.29 16.67 -35.28
C GLN A 3 -0.21 16.53 -34.20
N ILE A 4 0.75 17.48 -34.14
CA ILE A 4 1.83 17.46 -33.15
C ILE A 4 1.28 17.53 -31.72
N ARG A 5 0.25 18.34 -31.49
CA ARG A 5 -0.42 18.44 -30.19
C ARG A 5 -1.13 17.13 -29.80
N ASP A 6 -1.81 16.51 -30.78
CA ASP A 6 -2.51 15.25 -30.57
C ASP A 6 -1.52 14.10 -30.28
N ASP A 7 -0.38 14.08 -30.95
CA ASP A 7 0.67 13.10 -30.76
C ASP A 7 1.34 13.29 -29.38
N ALA A 8 1.65 14.54 -29.00
CA ALA A 8 2.18 14.84 -27.68
C ALA A 8 1.22 14.43 -26.55
N MET A 9 -0.09 14.68 -26.73
CA MET A 9 -1.11 14.24 -25.77
C MET A 9 -1.16 12.72 -25.66
N LYS A 10 -1.15 11.98 -26.76
CA LYS A 10 -1.12 10.51 -26.76
C LYS A 10 0.11 9.95 -26.04
N ILE A 11 1.28 10.52 -26.30
CA ILE A 11 2.53 10.12 -25.63
C ILE A 11 2.42 10.36 -24.13
N GLY A 12 1.95 11.53 -23.69
CA GLY A 12 1.76 11.87 -22.29
C GLY A 12 0.77 10.93 -21.59
N LEU A 13 -0.40 10.69 -22.20
CA LEU A 13 -1.40 9.75 -21.66
C LEU A 13 -0.85 8.34 -21.56
N LYS A 14 -0.11 7.87 -22.57
CA LYS A 14 0.49 6.54 -22.56
C LYS A 14 1.57 6.39 -21.48
N ALA A 15 2.38 7.42 -21.28
CA ALA A 15 3.36 7.45 -20.20
C ALA A 15 2.69 7.36 -18.82
N ILE A 16 1.62 8.12 -18.58
CA ILE A 16 0.83 8.05 -17.34
C ILE A 16 0.25 6.65 -17.16
N GLU A 17 -0.39 6.09 -18.18
CA GLU A 17 -0.98 4.74 -18.13
C GLU A 17 0.06 3.68 -17.73
N THR A 18 1.29 3.81 -18.22
CA THR A 18 2.37 2.84 -17.95
C THR A 18 2.80 2.84 -16.49
N VAL A 19 2.69 3.97 -15.78
CA VAL A 19 3.10 4.12 -14.38
C VAL A 19 1.94 4.02 -13.39
N LEU A 20 0.73 3.69 -13.85
CA LEU A 20 -0.39 3.46 -12.95
C LEU A 20 -0.08 2.31 -11.96
N PRO A 21 -0.38 2.47 -10.66
CA PRO A 21 -0.01 1.48 -9.65
C PRO A 21 -0.60 0.10 -9.90
N GLU A 22 -1.81 0.01 -10.42
CA GLU A 22 -2.46 -1.24 -10.79
C GLU A 22 -1.71 -1.98 -11.91
N ASN A 23 -1.15 -1.28 -12.90
CA ASN A 23 -0.40 -1.88 -13.99
C ASN A 23 0.97 -2.39 -13.50
N ALA A 24 1.64 -1.64 -12.63
CA ALA A 24 2.89 -2.06 -12.02
C ALA A 24 2.71 -3.34 -11.18
N VAL A 25 1.64 -3.40 -10.38
CA VAL A 25 1.31 -4.59 -9.57
C VAL A 25 1.02 -5.79 -10.46
N ARG A 26 0.16 -5.67 -11.48
CA ARG A 26 -0.14 -6.79 -12.39
C ARG A 26 1.12 -7.30 -13.08
N ALA A 27 1.98 -6.39 -13.58
CA ALA A 27 3.23 -6.79 -14.22
C ALA A 27 4.18 -7.53 -13.28
N ALA A 28 4.32 -7.06 -12.04
CA ALA A 28 5.16 -7.69 -11.03
C ALA A 28 4.64 -9.09 -10.65
N LEU A 29 3.32 -9.24 -10.42
CA LEU A 29 2.71 -10.50 -10.02
C LEU A 29 2.71 -11.57 -11.14
N GLN A 30 2.72 -11.15 -12.41
CA GLN A 30 2.83 -12.02 -13.56
C GLN A 30 4.28 -12.39 -13.90
N GLY A 31 5.25 -11.75 -13.24
CA GLY A 31 6.68 -12.02 -13.43
C GLY A 31 7.09 -13.43 -13.02
N ARG A 32 8.06 -14.01 -13.72
CA ARG A 32 8.55 -15.39 -13.47
C ARG A 32 9.05 -15.59 -12.03
N GLU A 33 9.70 -14.58 -11.49
CA GLU A 33 10.28 -14.63 -10.15
C GLU A 33 9.18 -14.75 -9.08
N PHE A 34 8.11 -13.96 -9.20
CA PHE A 34 6.99 -14.02 -8.27
C PHE A 34 6.20 -15.34 -8.40
N THR A 35 5.90 -15.75 -9.63
CA THR A 35 5.16 -17.00 -9.88
C THR A 35 5.93 -18.24 -9.39
N ALA A 36 7.26 -18.23 -9.47
CA ALA A 36 8.09 -19.30 -8.91
C ALA A 36 7.99 -19.39 -7.39
N ARG A 37 7.94 -18.26 -6.68
CA ARG A 37 7.76 -18.22 -5.21
C ARG A 37 6.41 -18.78 -4.78
N LEU A 38 5.35 -18.54 -5.55
CA LEU A 38 4.00 -19.03 -5.25
C LEU A 38 3.82 -20.54 -5.48
N SER A 39 4.79 -21.20 -6.12
CA SER A 39 4.71 -22.64 -6.42
C SER A 39 4.92 -23.54 -5.20
N GLY A 40 5.39 -22.97 -4.07
CA GLY A 40 5.69 -23.72 -2.85
C GLY A 40 4.46 -24.10 -2.01
N GLY A 41 3.26 -23.61 -2.37
CA GLY A 41 2.06 -23.73 -1.54
C GLY A 41 2.19 -22.84 -0.29
N GLY A 42 1.10 -22.66 0.43
CA GLY A 42 1.00 -21.78 1.58
C GLY A 42 0.03 -20.64 1.34
N GLU A 43 -0.23 -19.84 2.36
CA GLU A 43 -1.11 -18.69 2.30
C GLU A 43 -0.40 -17.48 1.67
N ILE A 44 -1.16 -16.65 0.96
CA ILE A 44 -0.68 -15.35 0.50
C ILE A 44 -1.45 -14.28 1.27
N ILE A 45 -0.74 -13.56 2.13
CA ILE A 45 -1.30 -12.46 2.91
C ILE A 45 -0.86 -11.13 2.31
N LEU A 46 -1.83 -10.27 1.98
CA LEU A 46 -1.57 -8.95 1.43
C LEU A 46 -1.51 -7.90 2.55
N VAL A 47 -0.47 -7.07 2.52
CA VAL A 47 -0.42 -5.81 3.27
C VAL A 47 -0.14 -4.70 2.27
N ALA A 48 -1.10 -3.80 2.05
CA ALA A 48 -0.95 -2.68 1.13
C ALA A 48 -1.06 -1.35 1.89
N ILE A 49 -0.06 -0.46 1.74
CA ILE A 49 -0.01 0.81 2.44
C ILE A 49 0.28 1.99 1.51
N GLY A 50 -0.27 3.14 1.87
CA GLY A 50 -0.02 4.39 1.16
C GLY A 50 -1.23 4.89 0.33
N LYS A 51 -1.05 6.04 -0.34
CA LYS A 51 -2.15 6.71 -1.05
C LYS A 51 -2.73 5.92 -2.23
N ALA A 52 -1.94 5.02 -2.84
CA ALA A 52 -2.39 4.13 -3.91
C ALA A 52 -2.72 2.71 -3.42
N ALA A 53 -2.69 2.44 -2.12
CA ALA A 53 -2.84 1.10 -1.54
C ALA A 53 -4.11 0.40 -2.02
N TRP A 54 -5.23 1.10 -2.07
CA TRP A 54 -6.49 0.51 -2.54
C TRP A 54 -6.39 0.01 -3.98
N ARG A 55 -5.87 0.83 -4.90
CA ARG A 55 -5.71 0.46 -6.33
C ARG A 55 -4.75 -0.72 -6.50
N MET A 56 -3.64 -0.71 -5.76
CA MET A 56 -2.67 -1.80 -5.77
C MET A 56 -3.27 -3.09 -5.23
N ALA A 57 -3.98 -3.02 -4.09
CA ALA A 57 -4.64 -4.17 -3.49
C ALA A 57 -5.73 -4.77 -4.39
N LYS A 58 -6.52 -3.91 -5.04
CA LYS A 58 -7.53 -4.35 -6.01
C LYS A 58 -6.91 -5.11 -7.18
N ALA A 59 -5.83 -4.57 -7.75
CA ALA A 59 -5.09 -5.24 -8.83
C ALA A 59 -4.47 -6.57 -8.38
N ALA A 60 -3.93 -6.62 -7.16
CA ALA A 60 -3.39 -7.86 -6.59
C ALA A 60 -4.48 -8.91 -6.37
N SER A 61 -5.62 -8.52 -5.77
CA SER A 61 -6.77 -9.40 -5.56
C SER A 61 -7.29 -9.98 -6.88
N GLU A 62 -7.46 -9.15 -7.91
CA GLU A 62 -7.89 -9.60 -9.24
C GLU A 62 -6.88 -10.55 -9.92
N THR A 63 -5.59 -10.32 -9.70
CA THR A 63 -4.52 -11.12 -10.34
C THR A 63 -4.31 -12.46 -9.64
N LEU A 64 -4.41 -12.49 -8.31
CA LEU A 64 -4.18 -13.68 -7.49
C LEU A 64 -5.44 -14.53 -7.34
N GLY A 65 -6.62 -13.91 -7.39
CA GLY A 65 -7.91 -14.60 -7.21
C GLY A 65 -7.94 -15.41 -5.90
N GLU A 66 -8.34 -16.65 -5.98
CA GLU A 66 -8.47 -17.57 -4.83
C GLU A 66 -7.15 -17.90 -4.13
N LYS A 67 -6.01 -17.57 -4.72
CA LYS A 67 -4.70 -17.74 -4.07
C LYS A 67 -4.45 -16.71 -2.96
N LEU A 68 -5.16 -15.59 -2.98
CA LEU A 68 -5.07 -14.57 -1.96
C LEU A 68 -5.89 -14.99 -0.74
N SER A 69 -5.23 -15.34 0.36
CA SER A 69 -5.89 -15.83 1.59
C SER A 69 -6.52 -14.70 2.40
N GLY A 70 -6.07 -13.46 2.22
CA GLY A 70 -6.60 -12.30 2.91
C GLY A 70 -5.58 -11.18 3.03
N GLY A 71 -5.91 -10.15 3.79
CA GLY A 71 -4.95 -9.07 4.00
C GLY A 71 -5.53 -7.80 4.60
N THR A 72 -4.67 -6.78 4.68
CA THR A 72 -5.01 -5.45 5.21
C THR A 72 -4.55 -4.37 4.24
N VAL A 73 -5.42 -3.41 3.99
CA VAL A 73 -5.16 -2.24 3.16
C VAL A 73 -5.28 -1.00 4.03
N VAL A 74 -4.24 -0.18 4.05
CA VAL A 74 -4.24 1.10 4.78
C VAL A 74 -3.98 2.23 3.81
N THR A 75 -4.99 3.07 3.61
CA THR A 75 -4.92 4.20 2.70
C THR A 75 -5.34 5.50 3.35
N LYS A 76 -5.11 6.62 2.68
CA LYS A 76 -5.54 7.93 3.17
C LYS A 76 -7.06 8.06 3.07
N TYR A 77 -7.68 8.82 3.98
CA TYR A 77 -9.10 9.18 3.90
C TYR A 77 -9.51 9.67 2.51
N GLY A 78 -10.63 9.13 2.01
CA GLY A 78 -11.18 9.44 0.69
C GLY A 78 -10.45 8.77 -0.48
N HIS A 79 -9.52 7.83 -0.22
CA HIS A 79 -8.80 7.09 -1.25
C HIS A 79 -9.29 5.64 -1.42
N SER A 80 -10.13 5.15 -0.52
CA SER A 80 -10.83 3.89 -0.73
C SER A 80 -11.96 4.07 -1.76
N MET A 81 -12.15 3.07 -2.61
CA MET A 81 -13.24 3.02 -3.58
C MET A 81 -14.23 1.87 -3.28
N GLY A 82 -14.29 1.46 -2.00
CA GLY A 82 -15.21 0.45 -1.52
C GLY A 82 -14.53 -0.86 -1.10
N PRO A 83 -15.31 -1.89 -0.75
CA PRO A 83 -14.78 -3.16 -0.27
C PRO A 83 -14.04 -3.94 -1.36
N ILE A 84 -13.05 -4.72 -0.94
CA ILE A 84 -12.40 -5.75 -1.75
C ILE A 84 -12.57 -7.05 -0.98
N GLU A 85 -13.12 -8.07 -1.62
CA GLU A 85 -13.39 -9.36 -0.99
C GLU A 85 -12.12 -9.96 -0.36
N GLY A 86 -12.25 -10.44 0.86
CA GLY A 86 -11.13 -11.03 1.62
C GLY A 86 -10.16 -10.03 2.24
N LEU A 87 -10.29 -8.72 1.98
CA LEU A 87 -9.40 -7.68 2.51
C LEU A 87 -10.10 -6.76 3.51
N GLU A 88 -9.43 -6.46 4.62
CA GLU A 88 -9.83 -5.42 5.56
C GLU A 88 -9.25 -4.08 5.10
N ILE A 89 -10.11 -3.09 4.88
CA ILE A 89 -9.71 -1.77 4.36
C ILE A 89 -9.86 -0.74 5.46
N PHE A 90 -8.79 -0.01 5.71
CA PHE A 90 -8.73 1.10 6.66
C PHE A 90 -8.37 2.38 5.93
N GLU A 91 -9.06 3.45 6.28
CA GLU A 91 -8.67 4.81 5.93
C GLU A 91 -8.11 5.50 7.18
N ALA A 92 -7.00 6.20 7.04
CA ALA A 92 -6.24 6.79 8.14
C ALA A 92 -5.68 8.18 7.79
N GLY A 93 -5.16 8.88 8.79
CA GLY A 93 -4.62 10.22 8.68
C GLY A 93 -3.34 10.30 7.85
N HIS A 94 -3.21 11.36 7.07
CA HIS A 94 -2.01 11.71 6.32
C HIS A 94 -2.00 13.23 6.02
N PRO A 95 -0.96 14.00 6.32
CA PRO A 95 0.41 13.58 6.70
C PRO A 95 0.58 13.19 8.17
N PHE A 96 -0.38 13.46 9.03
CA PHE A 96 -0.31 13.12 10.45
C PHE A 96 -0.99 11.78 10.71
N PRO A 97 -0.33 10.85 11.42
CA PRO A 97 -0.96 9.60 11.85
C PRO A 97 -2.09 9.87 12.85
N ASP A 98 -3.04 8.96 12.91
CA ASP A 98 -4.17 9.01 13.83
C ASP A 98 -4.48 7.66 14.47
N GLY A 99 -5.55 7.56 15.27
CA GLY A 99 -5.96 6.32 15.91
C GLY A 99 -6.25 5.19 14.92
N ASN A 100 -6.74 5.53 13.71
CA ASN A 100 -6.96 4.53 12.66
C ASN A 100 -5.64 3.99 12.10
N THR A 101 -4.59 4.84 12.00
CA THR A 101 -3.25 4.39 11.62
C THR A 101 -2.77 3.28 12.55
N LEU A 102 -2.85 3.49 13.87
CA LEU A 102 -2.40 2.50 14.86
C LEU A 102 -3.25 1.23 14.82
N THR A 103 -4.57 1.37 14.69
CA THR A 103 -5.49 0.24 14.59
C THR A 103 -5.22 -0.61 13.35
N ALA A 104 -5.08 0.03 12.19
CA ALA A 104 -4.82 -0.64 10.92
C ALA A 104 -3.47 -1.35 10.92
N THR A 105 -2.43 -0.70 11.48
CA THR A 105 -1.10 -1.31 11.62
C THR A 105 -1.16 -2.54 12.54
N ALA A 106 -1.86 -2.45 13.67
CA ALA A 106 -2.03 -3.58 14.58
C ALA A 106 -2.74 -4.76 13.88
N ARG A 107 -3.78 -4.49 13.08
CA ARG A 107 -4.49 -5.53 12.30
C ARG A 107 -3.60 -6.17 11.25
N ALA A 108 -2.79 -5.40 10.54
CA ALA A 108 -1.84 -5.95 9.57
C ALA A 108 -0.79 -6.84 10.24
N LEU A 109 -0.23 -6.40 11.36
CA LEU A 109 0.73 -7.18 12.14
C LEU A 109 0.13 -8.47 12.70
N GLU A 110 -1.13 -8.46 13.13
CA GLU A 110 -1.85 -9.65 13.59
C GLU A 110 -1.97 -10.69 12.46
N LYS A 111 -2.32 -10.27 11.25
CA LYS A 111 -2.47 -11.17 10.10
C LYS A 111 -1.18 -11.84 9.66
N VAL A 112 -0.04 -11.20 9.88
CA VAL A 112 1.28 -11.77 9.52
C VAL A 112 1.95 -12.49 10.69
N LYS A 113 1.26 -12.57 11.84
CA LYS A 113 1.74 -13.28 13.00
C LYS A 113 1.51 -14.80 12.82
N ASN A 114 2.47 -15.60 13.19
CA ASN A 114 2.39 -17.07 13.13
C ASN A 114 2.33 -17.68 11.71
N LEU A 115 2.82 -16.96 10.70
CA LEU A 115 3.01 -17.54 9.39
C LEU A 115 4.12 -18.58 9.38
N SER A 116 4.00 -19.55 8.47
CA SER A 116 4.99 -20.59 8.22
C SER A 116 5.98 -20.17 7.13
N GLU A 117 7.05 -20.92 6.95
CA GLU A 117 8.02 -20.70 5.86
C GLU A 117 7.42 -20.88 4.45
N LYS A 118 6.25 -21.52 4.36
CA LYS A 118 5.53 -21.70 3.08
C LYS A 118 4.65 -20.53 2.73
N ASP A 119 4.30 -19.70 3.70
CA ASP A 119 3.42 -18.57 3.51
C ASP A 119 4.17 -17.38 2.91
N THR A 120 3.46 -16.56 2.19
CA THR A 120 4.02 -15.39 1.51
C THR A 120 3.31 -14.12 1.97
N VAL A 121 4.07 -13.15 2.44
CA VAL A 121 3.55 -11.79 2.67
C VAL A 121 3.84 -10.94 1.44
N LEU A 122 2.79 -10.51 0.76
CA LEU A 122 2.87 -9.54 -0.32
C LEU A 122 2.72 -8.13 0.25
N PHE A 123 3.82 -7.40 0.37
CA PHE A 123 3.84 -6.04 0.92
C PHE A 123 3.90 -5.02 -0.21
N LEU A 124 2.82 -4.28 -0.43
CA LEU A 124 2.69 -3.24 -1.45
C LEU A 124 2.78 -1.86 -0.82
N VAL A 125 3.79 -1.10 -1.21
CA VAL A 125 4.05 0.23 -0.64
C VAL A 125 3.91 1.31 -1.69
N SER A 126 3.19 2.37 -1.36
CA SER A 126 3.10 3.59 -2.17
C SER A 126 3.35 4.84 -1.34
N GLY A 127 3.40 6.01 -2.00
CA GLY A 127 3.68 7.27 -1.32
C GLY A 127 2.76 7.57 -0.14
N GLY A 128 3.33 8.08 0.95
CA GLY A 128 2.63 8.39 2.19
C GLY A 128 2.50 7.21 3.16
N GLY A 129 3.24 6.12 2.93
CA GLY A 129 3.17 4.91 3.77
C GLY A 129 3.62 5.15 5.21
N SER A 130 4.60 6.00 5.46
CA SER A 130 5.11 6.29 6.81
C SER A 130 4.01 6.75 7.77
N ALA A 131 3.25 7.78 7.40
CA ALA A 131 2.16 8.29 8.25
C ALA A 131 0.97 7.31 8.35
N LEU A 132 0.82 6.41 7.39
CA LEU A 132 -0.31 5.48 7.32
C LEU A 132 -0.03 4.12 7.98
N PHE A 133 1.22 3.85 8.38
CA PHE A 133 1.62 2.57 8.92
C PHE A 133 2.63 2.76 10.05
N GLU A 134 2.11 3.06 11.24
CA GLU A 134 2.89 3.40 12.42
C GLU A 134 2.63 2.43 13.57
N LYS A 135 3.70 2.02 14.23
CA LYS A 135 3.68 1.33 15.51
C LYS A 135 4.70 1.98 16.44
N PRO A 136 4.29 2.91 17.29
CA PRO A 136 5.20 3.56 18.22
C PRO A 136 5.79 2.55 19.20
N ARG A 137 6.97 2.87 19.74
CA ARG A 137 7.61 2.11 20.82
C ARG A 137 6.82 2.30 22.11
N ASP A 138 7.00 1.36 23.03
CA ASP A 138 6.41 1.48 24.37
C ASP A 138 6.84 2.81 25.02
N GLY A 139 5.87 3.53 25.56
CA GLY A 139 6.07 4.85 26.17
C GLY A 139 6.02 6.04 25.21
N VAL A 140 5.87 5.82 23.91
CA VAL A 140 5.64 6.86 22.90
C VAL A 140 4.15 6.89 22.55
N THR A 141 3.52 8.03 22.70
CA THR A 141 2.08 8.22 22.42
C THR A 141 1.84 8.63 20.97
N LEU A 142 0.57 8.60 20.54
CA LEU A 142 0.18 9.14 19.24
C LEU A 142 0.41 10.66 19.18
N GLU A 143 0.18 11.36 20.29
CA GLU A 143 0.42 12.79 20.43
C GLU A 143 1.89 13.13 20.25
N ASP A 144 2.80 12.32 20.76
CA ASP A 144 4.24 12.46 20.56
C ASP A 144 4.60 12.31 19.08
N LEU A 145 4.04 11.29 18.38
CA LEU A 145 4.25 11.10 16.95
C LEU A 145 3.76 12.28 16.12
N VAL A 146 2.56 12.78 16.42
CA VAL A 146 1.97 13.94 15.74
C VAL A 146 2.85 15.17 15.97
N SER A 147 3.27 15.40 17.23
CA SER A 147 4.12 16.54 17.58
C SER A 147 5.47 16.53 16.88
N VAL A 148 6.14 15.37 16.84
CA VAL A 148 7.42 15.22 16.14
C VAL A 148 7.23 15.41 14.62
N THR A 149 6.20 14.82 14.05
CA THR A 149 5.87 14.97 12.62
C THR A 149 5.63 16.42 12.24
N ASP A 150 4.88 17.16 13.08
CA ASP A 150 4.61 18.59 12.86
C ASP A 150 5.90 19.41 12.87
N GLN A 151 6.77 19.17 13.84
CA GLN A 151 8.06 19.86 13.95
C GLN A 151 8.98 19.57 12.75
N LEU A 152 9.06 18.31 12.31
CA LEU A 152 9.87 17.93 11.15
C LEU A 152 9.34 18.56 9.86
N LEU A 153 8.03 18.56 9.66
CA LEU A 153 7.40 19.20 8.50
C LEU A 153 7.61 20.72 8.53
N ALA A 154 7.48 21.36 9.71
CA ALA A 154 7.66 22.79 9.85
C ALA A 154 9.10 23.25 9.60
N CYS A 155 10.12 22.45 9.96
CA CYS A 155 11.52 22.79 9.69
C CYS A 155 11.99 22.39 8.28
N GLY A 156 11.15 21.72 7.48
CA GLY A 156 11.47 21.30 6.13
C GLY A 156 12.38 20.07 6.04
N ALA A 157 12.43 19.26 7.09
CA ALA A 157 13.20 18.01 7.12
C ALA A 157 12.77 17.07 5.99
N ASP A 158 13.73 16.38 5.38
CA ASP A 158 13.48 15.35 4.39
C ASP A 158 13.32 13.96 5.04
N ILE A 159 13.06 12.94 4.22
CA ILE A 159 12.81 11.58 4.72
C ILE A 159 14.04 10.88 5.28
N VAL A 160 15.22 11.42 5.06
CA VAL A 160 16.50 10.87 5.56
C VAL A 160 16.82 11.43 6.95
N GLU A 161 16.45 12.69 7.20
CA GLU A 161 16.62 13.36 8.50
C GLU A 161 15.66 12.81 9.56
#